data_e12c0d9959b938468a6828e413545f68
#
_entry.id   e12c0d9959b938468a6828e413545f68
#
_cell.length_a   1.000
_cell.length_b   1.000
_cell.length_c   1.000
_cell.angle_alpha   90.00
_cell.angle_beta   90.00
_cell.angle_gamma   90.00
#
_symmetry.space_group_name_H-M   'P 1'
#
loop_
_entity.id
_entity.type
_entity.pdbx_description
1 polymer ?
#
loop_
_entity_poly.entity_id
_entity_poly.type
_entity_poly.pdbx_seq_one_letter_code
_entity_poly.pdbx_strand_id
1 'polypeptide(L)'
;MTRKPGLWRRWGSYRPAKSMLFWACVACTIATMVIGFNWGGWVTGGTAAKFVQQGRTNLAAELCVANFAHGVDVDAQLASLKKTSEWERAAFIKKGGWDTLSGLKETVTGAANVCAQLLVTEKVPAAKTAAASG
;
A
#
# COMPACT_ATOMS: atom_id res chain seq x y z
N MET A 1 -26.95 -34.77 51.53
CA MET A 1 -25.99 -33.87 50.81
C MET A 1 -26.11 -34.15 49.34
N THR A 2 -26.93 -33.39 48.65
CA THR A 2 -27.17 -33.52 47.21
C THR A 2 -26.06 -32.82 46.44
N ARG A 3 -25.08 -33.57 45.95
CA ARG A 3 -24.07 -33.07 45.02
C ARG A 3 -24.76 -32.68 43.72
N LYS A 4 -24.81 -31.39 43.43
CA LYS A 4 -25.22 -30.89 42.12
C LYS A 4 -24.32 -31.50 41.05
N PRO A 5 -24.85 -32.15 40.00
CA PRO A 5 -24.02 -32.69 38.92
C PRO A 5 -23.31 -31.55 38.25
N GLY A 6 -21.97 -31.63 38.18
CA GLY A 6 -21.14 -30.60 37.61
C GLY A 6 -21.51 -30.31 36.13
N LEU A 7 -21.43 -29.07 35.72
CA LEU A 7 -21.70 -28.58 34.36
C LEU A 7 -21.04 -29.45 33.27
N TRP A 8 -19.89 -30.03 33.56
CA TRP A 8 -19.14 -30.91 32.66
C TRP A 8 -19.87 -32.21 32.30
N ARG A 9 -20.68 -32.76 33.20
CA ARG A 9 -21.48 -33.99 32.98
C ARG A 9 -22.65 -33.72 32.04
N ARG A 10 -23.15 -32.51 32.01
CA ARG A 10 -24.25 -32.08 31.14
C ARG A 10 -23.83 -31.95 29.69
N TRP A 11 -22.54 -31.61 29.43
CA TRP A 11 -21.99 -31.48 28.10
C TRP A 11 -21.76 -32.84 27.43
N GLY A 12 -21.44 -33.89 28.19
CA GLY A 12 -21.17 -35.22 27.64
C GLY A 12 -22.42 -35.97 27.16
N SER A 13 -23.63 -35.57 27.60
CA SER A 13 -24.89 -36.24 27.19
C SER A 13 -25.63 -35.49 26.06
N TYR A 14 -25.09 -34.34 25.60
CA TYR A 14 -25.67 -33.63 24.48
C TYR A 14 -25.27 -34.31 23.18
N ARG A 15 -26.18 -35.09 22.57
CA ARG A 15 -26.02 -35.62 21.22
C ARG A 15 -26.69 -34.65 20.25
N PRO A 16 -25.93 -33.73 19.62
CA PRO A 16 -26.50 -32.83 18.66
C PRO A 16 -27.00 -33.63 17.44
N ALA A 17 -28.21 -33.31 16.97
CA ALA A 17 -28.71 -33.87 15.73
C ALA A 17 -27.71 -33.53 14.60
N LYS A 18 -27.48 -34.46 13.67
CA LYS A 18 -26.50 -34.28 12.54
C LYS A 18 -26.71 -32.97 11.79
N SER A 19 -27.98 -32.54 11.67
CA SER A 19 -28.31 -31.26 11.05
C SER A 19 -27.83 -30.05 11.86
N MET A 20 -27.88 -30.11 13.19
CA MET A 20 -27.44 -29.03 14.08
C MET A 20 -25.90 -28.85 13.99
N LEU A 21 -25.18 -29.98 13.93
CA LEU A 21 -23.73 -29.95 13.73
C LEU A 21 -23.33 -29.30 12.39
N PHE A 22 -24.05 -29.68 11.35
CA PHE A 22 -23.85 -29.10 10.02
C PHE A 22 -24.05 -27.57 10.02
N TRP A 23 -25.15 -27.08 10.58
CA TRP A 23 -25.45 -25.67 10.69
C TRP A 23 -24.46 -24.91 11.59
N ALA A 24 -23.97 -25.54 12.66
CA ALA A 24 -22.91 -24.96 13.48
C ALA A 24 -21.59 -24.78 12.70
N CYS A 25 -21.20 -25.78 11.91
CA CYS A 25 -20.02 -25.66 11.05
C CYS A 25 -20.16 -24.55 10.00
N VAL A 26 -21.32 -24.44 9.36
CA VAL A 26 -21.62 -23.38 8.40
C VAL A 26 -21.52 -22.00 9.09
N ALA A 27 -22.12 -21.84 10.26
CA ALA A 27 -22.06 -20.59 11.02
C ALA A 27 -20.61 -20.22 11.42
N CYS A 28 -19.81 -21.21 11.89
CA CYS A 28 -18.40 -20.98 12.19
C CYS A 28 -17.59 -20.56 10.96
N THR A 29 -17.84 -21.18 9.81
CA THR A 29 -17.15 -20.83 8.56
C THR A 29 -17.47 -19.40 8.14
N ILE A 30 -18.75 -19.01 8.18
CA ILE A 30 -19.17 -17.63 7.87
C ILE A 30 -18.55 -16.64 8.86
N ALA A 31 -18.59 -16.93 10.17
CA ALA A 31 -17.99 -16.09 11.19
C ALA A 31 -16.48 -15.91 10.96
N THR A 32 -15.77 -17.00 10.66
CA THR A 32 -14.33 -16.95 10.37
C THR A 32 -14.03 -16.10 9.12
N MET A 33 -14.84 -16.23 8.07
CA MET A 33 -14.69 -15.39 6.89
C MET A 33 -14.93 -13.92 7.20
N VAL A 34 -16.01 -13.60 7.90
CA VAL A 34 -16.32 -12.20 8.26
C VAL A 34 -15.20 -11.59 9.11
N ILE A 35 -14.73 -12.31 10.13
CA ILE A 35 -13.65 -11.83 11.01
C ILE A 35 -12.34 -11.73 10.22
N GLY A 36 -12.01 -12.72 9.39
CA GLY A 36 -10.80 -12.74 8.60
C GLY A 36 -10.72 -11.58 7.60
N PHE A 37 -11.81 -11.30 6.89
CA PHE A 37 -11.86 -10.20 5.92
C PHE A 37 -12.01 -8.82 6.56
N ASN A 38 -12.70 -8.71 7.69
CA ASN A 38 -12.97 -7.41 8.31
C ASN A 38 -11.86 -6.97 9.28
N TRP A 39 -11.27 -7.90 10.03
CA TRP A 39 -10.24 -7.60 11.04
C TRP A 39 -8.92 -8.32 10.79
N GLY A 40 -8.93 -9.47 10.12
CA GLY A 40 -7.75 -10.29 9.88
C GLY A 40 -6.84 -9.82 8.74
N GLY A 41 -7.21 -8.77 8.01
CA GLY A 41 -6.43 -8.28 6.88
C GLY A 41 -6.31 -9.28 5.72
N TRP A 42 -7.22 -10.24 5.65
CA TRP A 42 -7.27 -11.18 4.53
C TRP A 42 -7.65 -10.44 3.26
N VAL A 43 -6.70 -10.36 2.34
CA VAL A 43 -6.89 -9.71 1.04
C VAL A 43 -7.01 -10.74 -0.06
N THR A 44 -7.91 -10.51 -1.00
CA THR A 44 -7.99 -11.31 -2.21
C THR A 44 -6.75 -11.07 -3.08
N GLY A 45 -6.36 -12.04 -3.89
CA GLY A 45 -5.17 -11.92 -4.75
C GLY A 45 -5.16 -10.64 -5.61
N GLY A 46 -6.32 -10.19 -6.10
CA GLY A 46 -6.44 -8.94 -6.83
C GLY A 46 -6.15 -7.69 -6.01
N THR A 47 -6.54 -7.68 -4.74
CA THR A 47 -6.25 -6.57 -3.82
C THR A 47 -4.78 -6.56 -3.44
N ALA A 48 -4.18 -7.73 -3.18
CA ALA A 48 -2.76 -7.85 -2.91
C ALA A 48 -1.90 -7.34 -4.08
N ALA A 49 -2.27 -7.68 -5.32
CA ALA A 49 -1.58 -7.19 -6.51
C ALA A 49 -1.64 -5.67 -6.63
N LYS A 50 -2.78 -5.05 -6.31
CA LYS A 50 -2.93 -3.58 -6.29
C LYS A 50 -2.02 -2.93 -5.24
N PHE A 51 -1.93 -3.48 -4.04
CA PHE A 51 -1.03 -2.96 -2.99
C PHE A 51 0.43 -3.03 -3.41
N VAL A 52 0.85 -4.15 -4.02
CA VAL A 52 2.22 -4.29 -4.54
C VAL A 52 2.49 -3.26 -5.65
N GLN A 53 1.54 -3.08 -6.56
CA GLN A 53 1.68 -2.09 -7.64
C GLN A 53 1.75 -0.66 -7.09
N GLN A 54 0.89 -0.30 -6.15
CA GLN A 54 0.94 1.00 -5.49
C GLN A 54 2.26 1.22 -4.74
N GLY A 55 2.75 0.22 -4.01
CA GLY A 55 4.04 0.28 -3.35
C GLY A 55 5.20 0.54 -4.32
N ARG A 56 5.21 -0.15 -5.45
CA ARG A 56 6.21 0.07 -6.52
C ARG A 56 6.12 1.47 -7.12
N THR A 57 4.90 1.95 -7.37
CA THR A 57 4.68 3.28 -7.94
C THR A 57 5.13 4.38 -6.98
N ASN A 58 4.81 4.25 -5.69
CA ASN A 58 5.20 5.22 -4.67
C ASN A 58 6.72 5.25 -4.49
N LEU A 59 7.36 4.09 -4.38
CA LEU A 59 8.82 4.01 -4.27
C LEU A 59 9.51 4.62 -5.51
N ALA A 60 9.02 4.32 -6.69
CA ALA A 60 9.55 4.89 -7.93
C ALA A 60 9.36 6.42 -7.98
N ALA A 61 8.24 6.92 -7.45
CA ALA A 61 7.98 8.36 -7.36
C ALA A 61 8.91 9.05 -6.35
N GLU A 62 9.20 8.45 -5.20
CA GLU A 62 10.15 8.97 -4.23
C GLU A 62 11.57 9.04 -4.81
N LEU A 63 12.00 8.00 -5.52
CA LEU A 63 13.29 8.00 -6.22
C LEU A 63 13.35 9.06 -7.34
N CYS A 64 12.22 9.27 -8.04
CA CYS A 64 12.11 10.34 -9.03
C CYS A 64 12.28 11.72 -8.39
N VAL A 65 11.64 11.96 -7.24
CA VAL A 65 11.80 13.21 -6.47
C VAL A 65 13.26 13.39 -6.03
N ALA A 66 13.91 12.34 -5.55
CA ALA A 66 15.32 12.37 -5.19
C ALA A 66 16.20 12.70 -6.42
N ASN A 67 16.00 12.02 -7.54
CA ASN A 67 16.73 12.29 -8.79
C ASN A 67 16.51 13.73 -9.27
N PHE A 68 15.29 14.25 -9.17
CA PHE A 68 14.99 15.63 -9.50
C PHE A 68 15.74 16.60 -8.59
N ALA A 69 15.78 16.35 -7.27
CA ALA A 69 16.48 17.19 -6.30
C ALA A 69 18.01 17.21 -6.49
N HIS A 70 18.58 16.19 -7.10
CA HIS A 70 20.01 16.14 -7.47
C HIS A 70 20.30 16.69 -8.87
N GLY A 71 19.27 17.11 -9.59
CA GLY A 71 19.40 17.69 -10.94
C GLY A 71 20.06 19.08 -10.94
N VAL A 72 20.41 19.53 -12.13
CA VAL A 72 20.91 20.91 -12.35
C VAL A 72 19.71 21.86 -12.44
N ASP A 73 19.82 23.05 -11.83
CA ASP A 73 18.79 24.10 -11.86
C ASP A 73 17.40 23.67 -11.34
N VAL A 74 17.39 22.99 -10.19
CA VAL A 74 16.19 22.45 -9.57
C VAL A 74 15.08 23.49 -9.41
N ASP A 75 15.43 24.71 -8.99
CA ASP A 75 14.46 25.79 -8.76
C ASP A 75 13.80 26.26 -10.07
N ALA A 76 14.57 26.40 -11.14
CA ALA A 76 14.08 26.78 -12.47
C ALA A 76 13.20 25.66 -13.07
N GLN A 77 13.61 24.41 -12.91
CA GLN A 77 12.87 23.24 -13.33
C GLN A 77 11.55 23.09 -12.56
N LEU A 78 11.56 23.30 -11.23
CA LEU A 78 10.39 23.27 -10.40
C LEU A 78 9.41 24.40 -10.76
N ALA A 79 9.92 25.62 -11.03
CA ALA A 79 9.10 26.73 -11.49
C ALA A 79 8.42 26.41 -12.83
N SER A 80 9.14 25.77 -13.75
CA SER A 80 8.61 25.32 -15.02
C SER A 80 7.55 24.24 -14.85
N LEU A 81 7.80 23.26 -13.98
CA LEU A 81 6.84 22.19 -13.66
C LEU A 81 5.54 22.76 -13.06
N LYS A 82 5.62 23.75 -12.18
CA LYS A 82 4.45 24.40 -11.58
C LYS A 82 3.63 25.20 -12.59
N LYS A 83 4.25 25.76 -13.62
CA LYS A 83 3.58 26.46 -14.73
C LYS A 83 2.94 25.51 -15.73
N THR A 84 3.40 24.26 -15.78
CA THR A 84 2.91 23.22 -16.71
C THR A 84 1.55 22.72 -16.24
N SER A 85 0.63 22.48 -17.21
CA SER A 85 -0.69 21.92 -16.94
C SER A 85 -0.58 20.58 -16.25
N GLU A 86 -1.53 20.26 -15.37
CA GLU A 86 -1.51 19.04 -14.55
C GLU A 86 -1.33 17.77 -15.39
N TRP A 87 -1.98 17.67 -16.53
CA TRP A 87 -1.90 16.55 -17.47
C TRP A 87 -0.54 16.41 -18.16
N GLU A 88 0.19 17.52 -18.35
CA GLU A 88 1.49 17.55 -19.03
C GLU A 88 2.67 17.36 -18.07
N ARG A 89 2.44 17.50 -16.77
CA ARG A 89 3.50 17.37 -15.74
C ARG A 89 4.19 16.02 -15.79
N ALA A 90 3.43 14.93 -15.98
CA ALA A 90 4.02 13.60 -16.12
C ALA A 90 4.91 13.48 -17.38
N ALA A 91 4.49 14.10 -18.47
CA ALA A 91 5.29 14.14 -19.69
C ALA A 91 6.58 14.97 -19.50
N PHE A 92 6.50 16.06 -18.74
CA PHE A 92 7.66 16.87 -18.37
C PHE A 92 8.67 16.05 -17.56
N ILE A 93 8.21 15.30 -16.55
CA ILE A 93 9.07 14.41 -15.74
C ILE A 93 9.72 13.33 -16.61
N LYS A 94 8.97 12.68 -17.49
CA LYS A 94 9.50 11.67 -18.42
C LYS A 94 10.52 12.24 -19.38
N LYS A 95 10.27 13.43 -19.92
CA LYS A 95 11.19 14.12 -20.83
C LYS A 95 12.52 14.48 -20.15
N GLY A 96 12.47 14.81 -18.86
CA GLY A 96 13.66 15.07 -18.04
C GLY A 96 14.40 13.81 -17.61
N GLY A 97 13.81 12.62 -17.77
CA GLY A 97 14.44 11.34 -17.44
C GLY A 97 14.53 11.05 -15.94
N TRP A 98 13.84 11.82 -15.09
CA TRP A 98 13.91 11.63 -13.62
C TRP A 98 13.14 10.41 -13.12
N ASP A 99 12.23 9.88 -13.93
CA ASP A 99 11.46 8.66 -13.65
C ASP A 99 12.20 7.37 -14.04
N THR A 100 13.39 7.48 -14.61
CA THR A 100 14.21 6.33 -14.95
C THR A 100 15.01 5.87 -13.73
N LEU A 101 14.72 4.65 -13.25
CA LEU A 101 15.51 4.03 -12.20
C LEU A 101 16.75 3.38 -12.79
N SER A 102 17.91 3.68 -12.20
CA SER A 102 19.17 3.03 -12.57
C SER A 102 19.03 1.51 -12.42
N GLY A 103 19.09 0.80 -13.55
CA GLY A 103 18.95 -0.67 -13.58
C GLY A 103 17.61 -1.22 -14.04
N LEU A 104 16.56 -0.40 -14.19
CA LEU A 104 15.32 -0.80 -14.85
C LEU A 104 15.26 -0.21 -16.26
N LYS A 105 15.01 -1.08 -17.24
CA LYS A 105 14.81 -0.67 -18.65
C LYS A 105 13.46 0.00 -18.88
N GLU A 106 12.50 -0.19 -17.98
CA GLU A 106 11.15 0.34 -18.10
C GLU A 106 10.80 1.22 -16.90
N THR A 107 10.14 2.35 -17.21
CA THR A 107 9.59 3.24 -16.18
C THR A 107 8.36 2.60 -15.54
N VAL A 108 8.21 2.74 -14.22
CA VAL A 108 7.05 2.22 -13.51
C VAL A 108 5.82 3.03 -13.88
N THR A 109 4.77 2.35 -14.36
CA THR A 109 3.52 2.99 -14.77
C THR A 109 2.92 3.83 -13.62
N GLY A 110 2.66 5.10 -13.89
CA GLY A 110 2.08 6.02 -12.91
C GLY A 110 3.09 6.74 -12.01
N ALA A 111 4.35 6.31 -11.94
CA ALA A 111 5.36 6.93 -11.09
C ALA A 111 5.62 8.40 -11.44
N ALA A 112 5.68 8.74 -12.73
CA ALA A 112 5.86 10.12 -13.18
C ALA A 112 4.72 11.05 -12.73
N ASN A 113 3.48 10.58 -12.71
CA ASN A 113 2.34 11.36 -12.21
C ASN A 113 2.46 11.63 -10.71
N VAL A 114 2.73 10.58 -9.92
CA VAL A 114 2.89 10.71 -8.46
C VAL A 114 4.11 11.58 -8.14
N CYS A 115 5.23 11.41 -8.84
CA CYS A 115 6.41 12.25 -8.71
C CYS A 115 6.10 13.73 -8.97
N ALA A 116 5.40 14.03 -10.06
CA ALA A 116 5.01 15.39 -10.39
C ALA A 116 4.09 16.02 -9.33
N GLN A 117 3.15 15.24 -8.77
CA GLN A 117 2.31 15.69 -7.68
C GLN A 117 3.11 15.97 -6.41
N LEU A 118 4.02 15.09 -6.02
CA LEU A 118 4.89 15.28 -4.86
C LEU A 118 5.75 16.53 -5.00
N LEU A 119 6.34 16.77 -6.16
CA LEU A 119 7.16 17.96 -6.42
C LEU A 119 6.37 19.27 -6.37
N VAL A 120 5.10 19.24 -6.72
CA VAL A 120 4.24 20.46 -6.70
C VAL A 120 3.62 20.69 -5.33
N THR A 121 3.24 19.65 -4.60
CA THR A 121 2.58 19.73 -3.29
C THR A 121 3.57 19.79 -2.13
N GLU A 122 4.63 19.00 -2.18
CA GLU A 122 5.71 19.11 -1.22
C GLU A 122 6.69 20.17 -1.67
N LYS A 123 7.00 21.11 -0.77
CA LYS A 123 8.20 21.90 -0.86
C LYS A 123 9.33 20.89 -0.86
N VAL A 124 10.04 20.74 -2.01
CA VAL A 124 11.19 19.84 -2.15
C VAL A 124 11.98 19.94 -0.85
N PRO A 125 12.15 18.88 -0.07
CA PRO A 125 13.00 18.96 1.10
C PRO A 125 14.36 19.40 0.57
N ALA A 126 14.74 20.63 0.92
CA ALA A 126 16.05 21.15 0.58
C ALA A 126 17.01 20.03 0.93
N ALA A 127 17.76 19.54 -0.06
CA ALA A 127 18.70 18.46 0.11
C ALA A 127 19.44 18.74 1.41
N LYS A 128 19.09 18.04 2.49
CA LYS A 128 19.87 18.07 3.70
C LYS A 128 21.19 17.50 3.24
N THR A 129 22.09 18.42 2.92
CA THR A 129 23.49 18.17 2.81
C THR A 129 23.84 17.20 3.91
N ALA A 130 23.96 15.93 3.62
CA ALA A 130 24.74 15.01 4.41
C ALA A 130 26.18 15.49 4.23
N ALA A 131 26.42 16.67 4.79
CA ALA A 131 27.77 17.10 5.06
C ALA A 131 28.31 16.13 6.10
N ALA A 132 29.13 15.23 5.61
CA ALA A 132 30.39 14.88 6.22
C ALA A 132 30.46 15.18 7.72
N SER A 133 30.30 14.18 8.52
CA SER A 133 31.16 14.04 9.70
C SER A 133 32.17 12.97 9.39
N GLY A 134 33.36 13.44 9.05
CA GLY A 134 34.56 12.63 9.07
C GLY A 134 34.83 12.04 10.43
#